data_d02fb8e7089a7fb7efddb17d57814028
#
_entry.id   d02fb8e7089a7fb7efddb17d57814028
#
_cell.length_a   1.000
_cell.length_b   1.000
_cell.length_c   1.000
_cell.angle_alpha   90.00
_cell.angle_beta   90.00
_cell.angle_gamma   90.00
#
_symmetry.space_group_name_H-M   'P 1'
#
loop_
_entity.id
_entity.type
_entity.pdbx_description
1 polymer ?
#
loop_
_entity_poly.entity_id
_entity_poly.type
_entity_poly.pdbx_seq_one_letter_code
_entity_poly.pdbx_strand_id
1 'polypeptide(L)'
;MEQKINALRELMEQRISQINSKETLAAFWQEFLGKKGSVADLMKGLGAVAKEDRPAMGKVINDFKVQVEQQYKTLSEKMEQLELQARNRKEAVDITLPSKKQALGHMHPLTLVKNEMINVFAGMGFDVYEGPEIEDDDHNFTRLNVPKDHPSRDMQDTFYLDNELLLRTQTSGGQIRVMDMQKPPIKVLVPGRVFRSDSDATHSPMFHQMEGLVVDKGITLCDLQGMLDKFVQQLFDANVRTRLRPSYFPFTEPSVEVDVSCFECGGKGCGLCKHTGWIEVLGGGVVHPRVLENCGIDPNVYSGIAFGIGIERITMLKYGINNIGLLFENDVNFLKQFRE
;
A
#
# COMPACT_ATOMS: atom_id res chain seq x y z
N MET A 1 6.80 -80.06 30.63
CA MET A 1 6.48 -78.65 30.47
C MET A 1 7.45 -77.95 29.51
N GLU A 2 8.71 -78.28 29.51
CA GLU A 2 9.71 -77.72 28.56
C GLU A 2 9.32 -77.94 27.08
N GLN A 3 8.85 -79.08 26.70
CA GLN A 3 8.34 -79.32 25.31
C GLN A 3 7.25 -78.36 24.90
N LYS A 4 6.34 -77.97 25.84
CA LYS A 4 5.28 -76.99 25.55
C LYS A 4 5.87 -75.56 25.35
N ILE A 5 6.92 -75.21 26.13
CA ILE A 5 7.59 -73.86 26.01
C ILE A 5 8.31 -73.78 24.66
N ASN A 6 8.99 -74.89 24.25
CA ASN A 6 9.66 -74.91 22.94
C ASN A 6 8.67 -74.84 21.78
N ALA A 7 7.55 -75.53 21.84
CA ALA A 7 6.48 -75.43 20.84
C ALA A 7 5.89 -73.99 20.78
N LEU A 8 5.77 -73.30 21.93
CA LEU A 8 5.32 -71.89 21.98
C LEU A 8 6.36 -70.90 21.46
N ARG A 9 7.65 -71.24 21.58
CA ARG A 9 8.71 -70.39 20.95
C ARG A 9 8.64 -70.52 19.43
N GLU A 10 8.48 -71.71 18.89
CA GLU A 10 8.32 -71.88 17.45
C GLU A 10 7.05 -71.20 16.92
N LEU A 11 5.94 -71.30 17.65
CA LEU A 11 4.70 -70.60 17.31
C LEU A 11 4.89 -69.07 17.37
N MET A 12 5.61 -68.54 18.37
CA MET A 12 5.94 -67.12 18.47
C MET A 12 6.71 -66.63 17.25
N GLU A 13 7.74 -67.37 16.81
CA GLU A 13 8.53 -66.99 15.63
C GLU A 13 7.67 -67.01 14.34
N GLN A 14 6.80 -68.04 14.19
CA GLN A 14 5.86 -68.05 13.08
C GLN A 14 4.90 -66.87 13.10
N ARG A 15 4.36 -66.52 14.25
CA ARG A 15 3.47 -65.36 14.39
C ARG A 15 4.16 -64.06 14.11
N ILE A 16 5.37 -63.87 14.57
CA ILE A 16 6.20 -62.68 14.32
C ILE A 16 6.36 -62.43 12.82
N SER A 17 6.59 -63.51 12.02
CA SER A 17 6.74 -63.37 10.58
C SER A 17 5.44 -62.93 9.84
N GLN A 18 4.29 -63.12 10.50
CA GLN A 18 2.98 -62.76 9.95
C GLN A 18 2.47 -61.39 10.39
N ILE A 19 3.19 -60.67 11.29
CA ILE A 19 2.80 -59.38 11.77
C ILE A 19 3.10 -58.30 10.70
N ASN A 20 2.03 -57.75 10.13
CA ASN A 20 2.07 -56.72 9.10
C ASN A 20 1.13 -55.52 9.35
N SER A 21 0.34 -55.59 10.42
CA SER A 21 -0.60 -54.52 10.81
C SER A 21 -0.75 -54.45 12.34
N LYS A 22 -1.33 -53.31 12.82
CA LYS A 22 -1.66 -53.17 14.26
C LYS A 22 -2.63 -54.18 14.77
N GLU A 23 -3.56 -54.63 13.92
CA GLU A 23 -4.54 -55.67 14.28
C GLU A 23 -3.82 -57.00 14.51
N THR A 24 -2.89 -57.39 13.62
CA THR A 24 -2.11 -58.61 13.77
C THR A 24 -1.16 -58.53 14.98
N LEU A 25 -0.61 -57.36 15.27
CA LEU A 25 0.21 -57.13 16.46
C LEU A 25 -0.64 -57.19 17.75
N ALA A 26 -1.86 -56.67 17.74
CA ALA A 26 -2.78 -56.78 18.88
C ALA A 26 -3.25 -58.23 19.11
N ALA A 27 -3.50 -58.97 18.03
CA ALA A 27 -3.80 -60.39 18.11
C ALA A 27 -2.65 -61.19 18.70
N PHE A 28 -1.38 -60.91 18.30
CA PHE A 28 -0.19 -61.50 18.90
C PHE A 28 -0.11 -61.24 20.40
N TRP A 29 -0.35 -59.97 20.83
CA TRP A 29 -0.37 -59.62 22.25
C TRP A 29 -1.42 -60.42 23.03
N GLN A 30 -2.64 -60.54 22.49
CA GLN A 30 -3.72 -61.32 23.15
C GLN A 30 -3.42 -62.82 23.21
N GLU A 31 -2.83 -63.39 22.14
CA GLU A 31 -2.51 -64.82 22.06
C GLU A 31 -1.40 -65.21 23.08
N PHE A 32 -0.41 -64.34 23.30
CA PHE A 32 0.73 -64.68 24.17
C PHE A 32 0.63 -64.02 25.55
N LEU A 33 0.31 -62.75 25.65
CA LEU A 33 0.39 -61.92 26.88
C LEU A 33 -0.98 -61.55 27.45
N GLY A 34 -2.06 -61.84 26.73
CA GLY A 34 -3.42 -61.59 27.20
C GLY A 34 -3.81 -62.39 28.45
N LYS A 35 -4.89 -61.97 29.14
CA LYS A 35 -5.38 -62.65 30.37
C LYS A 35 -5.63 -64.16 30.23
N LYS A 36 -5.93 -64.65 29.01
CA LYS A 36 -6.10 -66.01 28.62
C LYS A 36 -5.01 -66.47 27.64
N GLY A 37 -3.91 -65.77 27.57
CA GLY A 37 -2.81 -66.03 26.64
C GLY A 37 -1.92 -67.19 27.11
N SER A 38 -1.07 -67.69 26.21
CA SER A 38 -0.19 -68.81 26.41
C SER A 38 0.70 -68.71 27.64
N VAL A 39 1.20 -67.51 27.95
CA VAL A 39 2.00 -67.26 29.13
C VAL A 39 1.20 -67.40 30.43
N ALA A 40 -0.03 -66.92 30.45
CA ALA A 40 -0.92 -67.05 31.60
C ALA A 40 -1.30 -68.56 31.86
N ASP A 41 -1.50 -69.32 30.81
CA ASP A 41 -1.79 -70.73 30.94
C ASP A 41 -0.56 -71.55 31.36
N LEU A 42 0.65 -71.19 30.95
CA LEU A 42 1.87 -71.79 31.47
C LEU A 42 2.04 -71.49 32.97
N MET A 43 1.73 -70.29 33.42
CA MET A 43 1.80 -69.90 34.84
C MET A 43 0.78 -70.74 35.71
N LYS A 44 -0.44 -70.93 35.18
CA LYS A 44 -1.43 -71.79 35.88
C LYS A 44 -0.97 -73.24 35.95
N GLY A 45 -0.29 -73.70 34.92
CA GLY A 45 0.24 -75.08 34.85
C GLY A 45 1.41 -75.35 35.85
N LEU A 46 2.02 -74.30 36.35
CA LEU A 46 3.13 -74.42 37.36
C LEU A 46 2.68 -75.07 38.66
N GLY A 47 1.39 -74.94 38.99
CA GLY A 47 0.77 -75.68 40.17
C GLY A 47 0.77 -77.21 40.09
N ALA A 48 0.86 -77.75 38.90
CA ALA A 48 0.87 -79.23 38.66
C ALA A 48 2.30 -79.82 38.62
N VAL A 49 3.35 -79.03 38.78
CA VAL A 49 4.78 -79.42 38.79
C VAL A 49 5.19 -79.81 40.21
N ALA A 50 6.08 -80.80 40.36
CA ALA A 50 6.65 -81.19 41.66
C ALA A 50 7.29 -79.92 42.37
N LYS A 51 7.15 -79.94 43.72
CA LYS A 51 7.60 -78.75 44.51
C LYS A 51 9.05 -78.38 44.32
N GLU A 52 9.91 -79.35 44.06
CA GLU A 52 11.38 -79.17 43.89
C GLU A 52 11.71 -78.50 42.54
N ASP A 53 10.92 -78.75 41.49
CA ASP A 53 11.18 -78.24 40.14
C ASP A 53 10.48 -76.86 39.83
N ARG A 54 9.59 -76.42 40.72
CA ARG A 54 8.80 -75.20 40.52
C ARG A 54 9.68 -73.91 40.37
N PRO A 55 10.76 -73.72 41.16
CA PRO A 55 11.55 -72.53 40.99
C PRO A 55 12.29 -72.45 39.64
N ALA A 56 12.85 -73.60 39.21
CA ALA A 56 13.55 -73.69 37.92
C ALA A 56 12.58 -73.50 36.75
N MET A 57 11.39 -74.10 36.79
CA MET A 57 10.39 -73.95 35.77
C MET A 57 9.76 -72.57 35.77
N GLY A 58 9.56 -71.92 36.93
CA GLY A 58 9.11 -70.57 37.06
C GLY A 58 10.06 -69.56 36.39
N LYS A 59 11.40 -69.77 36.53
CA LYS A 59 12.41 -68.99 35.85
C LYS A 59 12.29 -69.11 34.32
N VAL A 60 12.17 -70.30 33.78
CA VAL A 60 12.04 -70.55 32.34
C VAL A 60 10.74 -69.93 31.74
N ILE A 61 9.65 -69.97 32.48
CA ILE A 61 8.38 -69.34 32.05
C ILE A 61 8.54 -67.80 32.10
N ASN A 62 9.19 -67.24 33.10
CA ASN A 62 9.45 -65.80 33.20
C ASN A 62 10.40 -65.33 32.09
N ASP A 63 11.44 -66.05 31.79
CA ASP A 63 12.35 -65.77 30.69
C ASP A 63 11.62 -65.77 29.34
N PHE A 64 10.74 -66.74 29.13
CA PHE A 64 9.88 -66.75 27.93
C PHE A 64 8.91 -65.55 27.88
N LYS A 65 8.30 -65.20 29.01
CA LYS A 65 7.46 -63.99 29.11
C LYS A 65 8.23 -62.74 28.74
N VAL A 66 9.40 -62.53 29.32
CA VAL A 66 10.26 -61.38 29.02
C VAL A 66 10.65 -61.36 27.54
N GLN A 67 10.95 -62.51 26.95
CA GLN A 67 11.24 -62.61 25.53
C GLN A 67 10.06 -62.17 24.65
N VAL A 68 8.85 -62.63 24.98
CA VAL A 68 7.62 -62.22 24.24
C VAL A 68 7.36 -60.72 24.39
N GLU A 69 7.48 -60.18 25.60
CA GLU A 69 7.31 -58.75 25.87
C GLU A 69 8.32 -57.90 25.09
N GLN A 70 9.57 -58.34 25.02
CA GLN A 70 10.62 -57.63 24.31
C GLN A 70 10.40 -57.65 22.79
N GLN A 71 9.97 -58.82 22.23
CA GLN A 71 9.61 -58.91 20.82
C GLN A 71 8.39 -58.07 20.48
N TYR A 72 7.36 -58.08 21.33
CA TYR A 72 6.20 -57.19 21.14
C TYR A 72 6.57 -55.73 21.12
N LYS A 73 7.40 -55.28 22.06
CA LYS A 73 7.88 -53.87 22.14
C LYS A 73 8.63 -53.48 20.87
N THR A 74 9.58 -54.30 20.43
CA THR A 74 10.36 -54.01 19.20
C THR A 74 9.46 -53.96 17.96
N LEU A 75 8.47 -54.83 17.87
CA LEU A 75 7.51 -54.84 16.75
C LEU A 75 6.57 -53.64 16.80
N SER A 76 6.14 -53.21 17.99
CA SER A 76 5.30 -52.04 18.19
C SER A 76 6.05 -50.77 17.74
N GLU A 77 7.29 -50.59 18.20
CA GLU A 77 8.13 -49.45 17.80
C GLU A 77 8.38 -49.42 16.29
N LYS A 78 8.61 -50.58 15.67
CA LYS A 78 8.77 -50.69 14.21
C LYS A 78 7.51 -50.29 13.46
N MET A 79 6.35 -50.73 13.93
CA MET A 79 5.07 -50.39 13.30
C MET A 79 4.77 -48.88 13.42
N GLU A 80 5.01 -48.28 14.58
CA GLU A 80 4.86 -46.83 14.76
C GLU A 80 5.79 -46.03 13.84
N GLN A 81 7.05 -46.46 13.68
CA GLN A 81 7.98 -45.84 12.74
C GLN A 81 7.52 -45.94 11.29
N LEU A 82 7.00 -47.10 10.87
CA LEU A 82 6.49 -47.31 9.52
C LEU A 82 5.26 -46.44 9.26
N GLU A 83 4.35 -46.31 10.22
CA GLU A 83 3.20 -45.40 10.11
C GLU A 83 3.62 -43.96 10.04
N LEU A 84 4.57 -43.54 10.89
CA LEU A 84 5.10 -42.18 10.83
C LEU A 84 5.75 -41.86 9.48
N GLN A 85 6.53 -42.79 8.94
CA GLN A 85 7.12 -42.66 7.60
C GLN A 85 6.07 -42.60 6.50
N ALA A 86 5.04 -43.42 6.57
CA ALA A 86 3.94 -43.43 5.60
C ALA A 86 3.14 -42.11 5.66
N ARG A 87 2.90 -41.60 6.87
CA ARG A 87 2.25 -40.31 7.09
C ARG A 87 3.10 -39.20 6.55
N ASN A 88 4.39 -39.14 6.89
CA ASN A 88 5.32 -38.11 6.41
C ASN A 88 5.42 -38.10 4.88
N ARG A 89 5.42 -39.30 4.24
CA ARG A 89 5.39 -39.36 2.76
C ARG A 89 4.10 -38.82 2.17
N LYS A 90 2.95 -39.10 2.80
CA LYS A 90 1.63 -38.63 2.35
C LYS A 90 1.47 -37.11 2.55
N GLU A 91 2.02 -36.57 3.63
CA GLU A 91 1.95 -35.16 4.01
C GLU A 91 3.13 -34.34 3.46
N ALA A 92 4.08 -34.98 2.76
CA ALA A 92 5.21 -34.29 2.16
C ALA A 92 4.75 -33.28 1.10
N VAL A 93 5.08 -32.02 1.33
CA VAL A 93 4.84 -30.95 0.38
C VAL A 93 6.16 -30.57 -0.30
N ASP A 94 6.15 -30.41 -1.60
CA ASP A 94 7.31 -29.94 -2.34
C ASP A 94 7.52 -28.45 -2.05
N ILE A 95 8.48 -28.15 -1.18
CA ILE A 95 8.84 -26.78 -0.79
C ILE A 95 9.71 -26.06 -1.84
N THR A 96 10.11 -26.74 -2.91
CA THR A 96 10.86 -26.13 -4.01
C THR A 96 9.95 -25.42 -5.00
N LEU A 97 8.64 -25.69 -4.97
CA LEU A 97 7.67 -24.99 -5.78
C LEU A 97 7.58 -23.51 -5.33
N PRO A 98 7.69 -22.55 -6.26
CA PRO A 98 7.59 -21.14 -5.91
C PRO A 98 6.18 -20.83 -5.35
N SER A 99 6.14 -20.13 -4.24
CA SER A 99 4.87 -19.62 -3.70
C SER A 99 4.23 -18.64 -4.69
N LYS A 100 2.90 -18.54 -4.70
CA LYS A 100 2.23 -17.44 -5.40
C LYS A 100 2.74 -16.12 -4.82
N LYS A 101 3.48 -15.36 -5.63
CA LYS A 101 3.84 -13.99 -5.25
C LYS A 101 2.57 -13.19 -5.08
N GLN A 102 2.35 -12.64 -3.90
CA GLN A 102 1.30 -11.65 -3.70
C GLN A 102 1.66 -10.42 -4.55
N ALA A 103 0.73 -9.97 -5.36
CA ALA A 103 0.90 -8.71 -6.07
C ALA A 103 0.87 -7.59 -5.03
N LEU A 104 1.98 -6.88 -4.87
CA LEU A 104 2.03 -5.67 -4.07
C LEU A 104 1.26 -4.58 -4.83
N GLY A 105 0.43 -3.83 -4.12
CA GLY A 105 -0.20 -2.63 -4.65
C GLY A 105 0.84 -1.53 -4.88
N HIS A 106 0.52 -0.60 -5.76
CA HIS A 106 1.34 0.58 -6.04
C HIS A 106 0.48 1.84 -5.88
N MET A 107 1.12 2.95 -5.50
CA MET A 107 0.43 4.23 -5.49
C MET A 107 0.14 4.69 -6.92
N HIS A 108 -0.99 5.37 -7.08
CA HIS A 108 -1.34 6.01 -8.35
C HIS A 108 -0.32 7.11 -8.70
N PRO A 109 0.07 7.30 -9.98
CA PRO A 109 1.06 8.30 -10.37
C PRO A 109 0.71 9.73 -9.93
N LEU A 110 -0.57 10.11 -9.94
CA LEU A 110 -1.00 11.40 -9.38
C LEU A 110 -0.71 11.52 -7.89
N THR A 111 -0.89 10.44 -7.12
CA THR A 111 -0.61 10.44 -5.68
C THR A 111 0.89 10.55 -5.43
N LEU A 112 1.72 9.86 -6.21
CA LEU A 112 3.20 9.96 -6.12
C LEU A 112 3.65 11.40 -6.34
N VAL A 113 3.21 12.02 -7.44
CA VAL A 113 3.58 13.40 -7.78
C VAL A 113 3.02 14.39 -6.78
N LYS A 114 1.74 14.25 -6.35
CA LYS A 114 1.16 15.10 -5.31
C LYS A 114 1.99 15.07 -4.03
N ASN A 115 2.36 13.88 -3.56
CA ASN A 115 3.14 13.73 -2.33
C ASN A 115 4.55 14.32 -2.47
N GLU A 116 5.18 14.14 -3.62
CA GLU A 116 6.49 14.74 -3.90
C GLU A 116 6.43 16.27 -3.91
N MET A 117 5.43 16.87 -4.57
CA MET A 117 5.21 18.32 -4.55
C MET A 117 4.96 18.82 -3.13
N ILE A 118 4.13 18.16 -2.35
CA ILE A 118 3.89 18.50 -0.93
C ILE A 118 5.20 18.45 -0.15
N ASN A 119 6.01 17.41 -0.32
CA ASN A 119 7.29 17.27 0.40
C ASN A 119 8.26 18.41 0.07
N VAL A 120 8.32 18.82 -1.20
CA VAL A 120 9.17 19.96 -1.62
C VAL A 120 8.73 21.24 -0.91
N PHE A 121 7.45 21.58 -0.94
CA PHE A 121 6.93 22.78 -0.30
C PHE A 121 6.94 22.70 1.23
N ALA A 122 6.66 21.53 1.82
CA ALA A 122 6.80 21.34 3.26
C ALA A 122 8.23 21.58 3.74
N GLY A 123 9.23 21.17 2.93
CA GLY A 123 10.65 21.51 3.16
C GLY A 123 10.94 23.02 3.09
N MET A 124 10.07 23.81 2.45
CA MET A 124 10.12 25.28 2.43
C MET A 124 9.28 25.91 3.54
N GLY A 125 8.66 25.12 4.42
CA GLY A 125 7.86 25.59 5.57
C GLY A 125 6.40 25.87 5.23
N PHE A 126 5.82 25.23 4.23
CA PHE A 126 4.39 25.28 3.96
C PHE A 126 3.61 24.29 4.82
N ASP A 127 2.52 24.74 5.41
CA ASP A 127 1.48 23.87 5.97
C ASP A 127 0.57 23.36 4.84
N VAL A 128 -0.16 22.28 5.09
CA VAL A 128 -1.12 21.72 4.13
C VAL A 128 -2.52 21.83 4.69
N TYR A 129 -3.43 22.41 3.91
CA TYR A 129 -4.84 22.53 4.24
C TYR A 129 -5.71 21.85 3.18
N GLU A 130 -6.51 20.91 3.56
CA GLU A 130 -7.50 20.27 2.68
C GLU A 130 -8.88 20.92 2.88
N GLY A 131 -9.33 21.67 1.88
CA GLY A 131 -10.64 22.32 1.88
C GLY A 131 -11.77 21.39 1.39
N PRO A 132 -13.04 21.79 1.57
CA PRO A 132 -14.20 21.06 1.09
C PRO A 132 -14.27 21.05 -0.44
N GLU A 133 -14.81 19.98 -1.04
CA GLU A 133 -15.05 19.89 -2.50
C GLU A 133 -16.35 20.59 -2.91
N ILE A 134 -17.35 20.58 -2.04
CA ILE A 134 -18.55 21.39 -2.18
C ILE A 134 -18.28 22.72 -1.48
N GLU A 135 -18.32 23.79 -2.27
CA GLU A 135 -17.99 25.13 -1.81
C GLU A 135 -19.18 26.06 -2.02
N ASP A 136 -19.21 27.14 -1.29
CA ASP A 136 -20.16 28.21 -1.55
C ASP A 136 -19.61 29.20 -2.59
N ASP A 137 -20.53 29.94 -3.22
CA ASP A 137 -20.22 30.94 -4.22
C ASP A 137 -19.32 32.06 -3.69
N ASP A 138 -19.43 32.39 -2.40
CA ASP A 138 -18.66 33.47 -1.78
C ASP A 138 -17.17 33.12 -1.71
N HIS A 139 -16.82 31.92 -1.21
CA HIS A 139 -15.44 31.45 -1.13
C HIS A 139 -14.84 31.11 -2.50
N ASN A 140 -15.66 30.56 -3.43
CA ASN A 140 -15.14 30.13 -4.72
C ASN A 140 -14.95 31.30 -5.71
N PHE A 141 -15.70 32.40 -5.56
CA PHE A 141 -15.69 33.52 -6.51
C PHE A 141 -15.64 34.90 -5.86
N THR A 142 -16.65 35.28 -5.07
CA THR A 142 -16.86 36.67 -4.66
C THR A 142 -15.67 37.22 -3.87
N ARG A 143 -15.21 36.50 -2.86
CA ARG A 143 -14.07 36.87 -2.03
C ARG A 143 -12.72 36.81 -2.75
N LEU A 144 -12.68 36.08 -3.86
CA LEU A 144 -11.53 36.03 -4.78
C LEU A 144 -11.55 37.14 -5.84
N ASN A 145 -12.29 38.22 -5.57
CA ASN A 145 -12.41 39.36 -6.48
C ASN A 145 -13.08 39.04 -7.83
N VAL A 146 -13.99 38.04 -7.82
CA VAL A 146 -14.82 37.65 -8.98
C VAL A 146 -16.29 37.88 -8.63
N PRO A 147 -16.82 39.13 -8.76
CA PRO A 147 -18.22 39.44 -8.49
C PRO A 147 -19.16 38.76 -9.50
N LYS A 148 -20.46 38.74 -9.19
CA LYS A 148 -21.48 38.01 -10.01
C LYS A 148 -21.54 38.44 -11.48
N ASP A 149 -21.23 39.67 -11.74
CA ASP A 149 -21.24 40.30 -13.07
C ASP A 149 -19.86 40.31 -13.76
N HIS A 150 -18.84 39.68 -13.18
CA HIS A 150 -17.50 39.66 -13.75
C HIS A 150 -17.40 38.71 -14.97
N PRO A 151 -16.86 39.17 -16.11
CA PRO A 151 -16.81 38.37 -17.34
C PRO A 151 -16.03 37.06 -17.21
N SER A 152 -14.99 37.01 -16.39
CA SER A 152 -14.22 35.78 -16.16
C SER A 152 -15.00 34.70 -15.40
N ARG A 153 -16.14 35.02 -14.80
CA ARG A 153 -17.03 34.05 -14.14
C ARG A 153 -17.83 33.24 -15.15
N ASP A 154 -18.25 33.87 -16.25
CA ASP A 154 -19.00 33.22 -17.33
C ASP A 154 -18.12 32.25 -18.14
N MET A 155 -16.80 32.39 -18.06
CA MET A 155 -15.84 31.52 -18.76
C MET A 155 -15.54 30.22 -18.03
N GLN A 156 -16.08 30.04 -16.84
CA GLN A 156 -15.89 28.84 -16.03
C GLN A 156 -17.18 28.01 -16.04
N ASP A 157 -17.16 26.91 -16.75
CA ASP A 157 -18.25 25.94 -16.74
C ASP A 157 -18.31 25.27 -15.35
N THR A 158 -19.17 25.80 -14.50
CA THR A 158 -19.27 25.43 -13.08
C THR A 158 -20.44 24.48 -12.87
N PHE A 159 -20.20 23.41 -12.10
CA PHE A 159 -21.26 22.52 -11.62
C PHE A 159 -21.91 23.11 -10.36
N TYR A 160 -23.05 23.76 -10.52
CA TYR A 160 -23.88 24.23 -9.40
C TYR A 160 -24.77 23.09 -8.89
N LEU A 161 -24.83 22.94 -7.57
CA LEU A 161 -25.73 22.00 -6.88
C LEU A 161 -27.07 22.67 -6.57
N ASP A 162 -27.01 23.95 -6.19
CA ASP A 162 -28.15 24.86 -5.98
C ASP A 162 -27.70 26.31 -6.28
N ASN A 163 -28.48 27.28 -5.82
CA ASN A 163 -28.17 28.70 -6.11
C ASN A 163 -26.95 29.24 -5.38
N GLU A 164 -26.42 28.55 -4.36
CA GLU A 164 -25.34 29.03 -3.50
C GLU A 164 -24.18 28.02 -3.37
N LEU A 165 -24.46 26.74 -3.62
CA LEU A 165 -23.47 25.67 -3.50
C LEU A 165 -23.04 25.12 -4.87
N LEU A 166 -21.78 24.85 -5.00
CA LEU A 166 -21.16 24.36 -6.22
C LEU A 166 -20.05 23.34 -5.95
N LEU A 167 -19.67 22.59 -6.96
CA LEU A 167 -18.41 21.85 -6.94
C LEU A 167 -17.28 22.85 -7.26
N ARG A 168 -16.32 22.99 -6.35
CA ARG A 168 -15.24 24.00 -6.48
C ARG A 168 -14.51 23.89 -7.82
N THR A 169 -14.34 25.00 -8.50
CA THR A 169 -13.64 25.10 -9.79
C THR A 169 -12.14 25.26 -9.64
N GLN A 170 -11.67 25.55 -8.44
CA GLN A 170 -10.29 25.79 -8.04
C GLN A 170 -10.14 25.52 -6.54
N THR A 171 -8.92 25.35 -6.07
CA THR A 171 -8.66 25.15 -4.64
C THR A 171 -8.48 26.47 -3.88
N SER A 172 -8.61 27.62 -4.56
CA SER A 172 -8.43 28.97 -3.98
C SER A 172 -9.40 29.30 -2.83
N GLY A 173 -10.60 28.70 -2.80
CA GLY A 173 -11.53 28.81 -1.67
C GLY A 173 -10.90 28.36 -0.35
N GLY A 174 -10.02 27.35 -0.38
CA GLY A 174 -9.25 26.93 0.78
C GLY A 174 -8.26 27.98 1.27
N GLN A 175 -7.69 28.80 0.37
CA GLN A 175 -6.82 29.93 0.77
C GLN A 175 -7.61 30.98 1.56
N ILE A 176 -8.84 31.29 1.10
CA ILE A 176 -9.76 32.21 1.81
C ILE A 176 -10.07 31.66 3.21
N ARG A 177 -10.41 30.38 3.32
CA ARG A 177 -10.69 29.73 4.61
C ARG A 177 -9.52 29.78 5.57
N VAL A 178 -8.28 29.61 5.07
CA VAL A 178 -7.08 29.75 5.92
C VAL A 178 -6.88 31.18 6.38
N MET A 179 -7.09 32.15 5.51
CA MET A 179 -7.00 33.59 5.89
C MET A 179 -8.08 34.01 6.91
N ASP A 180 -9.23 33.31 6.93
CA ASP A 180 -10.25 33.50 7.97
C ASP A 180 -9.86 32.88 9.31
N MET A 181 -9.16 31.74 9.29
CA MET A 181 -8.80 31.01 10.51
C MET A 181 -7.57 31.58 11.22
N GLN A 182 -6.65 32.19 10.49
CA GLN A 182 -5.38 32.66 11.06
C GLN A 182 -4.93 34.01 10.45
N LYS A 183 -4.17 34.76 11.25
CA LYS A 183 -3.56 36.01 10.81
C LYS A 183 -2.16 35.76 10.21
N PRO A 184 -1.68 36.66 9.32
CA PRO A 184 -0.30 36.58 8.85
C PRO A 184 0.73 36.57 9.99
N PRO A 185 1.85 35.82 9.82
CA PRO A 185 2.30 35.22 8.55
C PRO A 185 1.56 33.94 8.21
N ILE A 186 1.21 33.78 6.92
CA ILE A 186 0.53 32.58 6.37
C ILE A 186 1.42 31.97 5.30
N LYS A 187 1.54 30.64 5.32
CA LYS A 187 2.28 29.91 4.30
C LYS A 187 1.64 28.53 4.15
N VAL A 188 0.77 28.37 3.16
CA VAL A 188 -0.10 27.20 3.05
C VAL A 188 -0.19 26.66 1.63
N LEU A 189 -0.30 25.33 1.51
CA LEU A 189 -0.69 24.62 0.30
C LEU A 189 -2.12 24.11 0.45
N VAL A 190 -2.88 24.20 -0.62
CA VAL A 190 -4.23 23.69 -0.73
C VAL A 190 -4.32 22.72 -1.90
N PRO A 191 -3.97 21.42 -1.70
CA PRO A 191 -4.17 20.39 -2.71
C PRO A 191 -5.62 19.92 -2.72
N GLY A 192 -6.13 19.51 -3.91
CA GLY A 192 -7.43 18.88 -3.96
C GLY A 192 -7.99 18.70 -5.35
N ARG A 193 -9.11 17.97 -5.41
CA ARG A 193 -9.90 17.81 -6.63
C ARG A 193 -10.66 19.09 -6.94
N VAL A 194 -10.77 19.38 -8.22
CA VAL A 194 -11.55 20.51 -8.73
C VAL A 194 -12.39 20.04 -9.92
N PHE A 195 -13.44 20.78 -10.23
CA PHE A 195 -14.47 20.34 -11.15
C PHE A 195 -14.81 21.46 -12.12
N ARG A 196 -14.79 21.15 -13.42
CA ARG A 196 -15.21 22.03 -14.52
C ARG A 196 -15.98 21.22 -15.53
N SER A 197 -16.98 21.77 -16.17
CA SER A 197 -17.79 21.00 -17.10
C SER A 197 -17.09 20.71 -18.44
N ASP A 198 -15.93 21.27 -18.66
CA ASP A 198 -15.10 21.02 -19.85
C ASP A 198 -14.70 19.54 -19.94
N SER A 199 -14.84 18.97 -21.14
CA SER A 199 -14.41 17.60 -21.42
C SER A 199 -13.90 17.48 -22.84
N ASP A 200 -12.56 17.34 -22.99
CA ASP A 200 -11.91 17.07 -24.26
C ASP A 200 -10.68 16.16 -24.09
N ALA A 201 -9.87 15.98 -25.12
CA ALA A 201 -8.66 15.13 -25.07
C ALA A 201 -7.59 15.61 -24.06
N THR A 202 -7.67 16.87 -23.62
CA THR A 202 -6.70 17.55 -22.73
C THR A 202 -7.32 17.98 -21.41
N HIS A 203 -8.64 17.95 -21.29
CA HIS A 203 -9.41 18.38 -20.12
C HIS A 203 -10.31 17.25 -19.62
N SER A 204 -10.34 17.08 -18.32
CA SER A 204 -11.22 16.17 -17.62
C SER A 204 -12.19 16.96 -16.76
N PRO A 205 -13.49 16.57 -16.66
CA PRO A 205 -14.46 17.22 -15.79
C PRO A 205 -14.03 17.29 -14.32
N MET A 206 -13.18 16.38 -13.90
CA MET A 206 -12.53 16.36 -12.59
C MET A 206 -11.02 16.25 -12.80
N PHE A 207 -10.26 17.10 -12.15
CA PHE A 207 -8.80 17.05 -12.11
C PHE A 207 -8.29 17.54 -10.76
N HIS A 208 -6.97 17.53 -10.56
CA HIS A 208 -6.38 17.91 -9.28
C HIS A 208 -5.56 19.18 -9.44
N GLN A 209 -5.75 20.10 -8.50
CA GLN A 209 -4.91 21.28 -8.34
C GLN A 209 -4.17 21.27 -7.00
N MET A 210 -3.07 21.94 -6.99
CA MET A 210 -2.37 22.33 -5.77
C MET A 210 -2.11 23.83 -5.86
N GLU A 211 -2.66 24.60 -4.93
CA GLU A 211 -2.43 26.03 -4.84
C GLU A 211 -1.61 26.36 -3.60
N GLY A 212 -0.75 27.34 -3.72
CA GLY A 212 0.03 27.84 -2.62
C GLY A 212 -0.26 29.31 -2.36
N LEU A 213 -0.31 29.69 -1.08
CA LEU A 213 -0.46 31.06 -0.61
C LEU A 213 0.62 31.37 0.40
N VAL A 214 1.26 32.54 0.21
CA VAL A 214 2.14 33.15 1.22
C VAL A 214 1.64 34.58 1.47
N VAL A 215 1.37 34.92 2.73
CA VAL A 215 1.00 36.27 3.15
C VAL A 215 1.89 36.70 4.31
N ASP A 216 2.67 37.75 4.11
CA ASP A 216 3.52 38.34 5.13
C ASP A 216 3.83 39.82 4.77
N LYS A 217 4.64 40.49 5.55
CA LYS A 217 5.11 41.86 5.26
C LYS A 217 6.13 41.85 4.14
N GLY A 218 5.89 42.71 3.14
CA GLY A 218 6.88 42.98 2.07
C GLY A 218 7.10 41.82 1.09
N ILE A 219 6.16 40.91 0.95
CA ILE A 219 6.19 39.82 -0.04
C ILE A 219 6.02 40.41 -1.45
N THR A 220 6.83 39.93 -2.39
CA THR A 220 6.94 40.48 -3.75
C THR A 220 6.87 39.37 -4.81
N LEU A 221 6.74 39.78 -6.08
CA LEU A 221 6.81 38.88 -7.23
C LEU A 221 8.18 38.16 -7.34
N CYS A 222 9.26 38.78 -6.86
CA CYS A 222 10.58 38.16 -6.82
C CYS A 222 10.64 36.99 -5.85
N ASP A 223 9.90 37.05 -4.72
CA ASP A 223 9.78 35.93 -3.77
C ASP A 223 9.04 34.75 -4.41
N LEU A 224 7.99 35.04 -5.19
CA LEU A 224 7.30 34.02 -5.98
C LEU A 224 8.26 33.32 -6.94
N GLN A 225 9.02 34.09 -7.73
CA GLN A 225 9.98 33.55 -8.69
C GLN A 225 11.05 32.71 -8.00
N GLY A 226 11.67 33.21 -6.94
CA GLY A 226 12.71 32.49 -6.20
C GLY A 226 12.24 31.20 -5.57
N MET A 227 11.01 31.18 -5.06
CA MET A 227 10.36 29.99 -4.50
C MET A 227 10.06 28.97 -5.60
N LEU A 228 9.50 29.39 -6.74
CA LEU A 228 9.19 28.52 -7.85
C LEU A 228 10.44 27.96 -8.54
N ASP A 229 11.52 28.75 -8.64
CA ASP A 229 12.82 28.23 -9.11
C ASP A 229 13.31 27.06 -8.25
N LYS A 230 13.23 27.20 -6.94
CA LYS A 230 13.58 26.12 -5.99
C LYS A 230 12.68 24.88 -6.19
N PHE A 231 11.38 25.10 -6.33
CA PHE A 231 10.41 24.03 -6.55
C PHE A 231 10.70 23.24 -7.82
N VAL A 232 10.87 23.91 -8.97
CA VAL A 232 11.09 23.23 -10.24
C VAL A 232 12.46 22.53 -10.31
N GLN A 233 13.48 23.10 -9.66
CA GLN A 233 14.80 22.47 -9.55
C GLN A 233 14.77 21.18 -8.75
N GLN A 234 13.98 21.11 -7.68
CA GLN A 234 13.85 19.91 -6.87
C GLN A 234 12.93 18.84 -7.53
N LEU A 235 11.93 19.30 -8.28
CA LEU A 235 10.96 18.40 -8.89
C LEU A 235 11.43 17.78 -10.21
N PHE A 236 12.17 18.52 -11.03
CA PHE A 236 12.62 18.09 -12.37
C PHE A 236 14.14 17.90 -12.45
N ASP A 237 14.90 19.00 -12.49
CA ASP A 237 16.36 18.98 -12.60
C ASP A 237 16.96 20.31 -12.07
N ALA A 238 18.16 20.25 -11.49
CA ALA A 238 18.84 21.40 -10.89
C ALA A 238 19.11 22.56 -11.89
N ASN A 239 19.14 22.30 -13.18
CA ASN A 239 19.39 23.29 -14.22
C ASN A 239 18.12 23.94 -14.77
N VAL A 240 16.93 23.47 -14.38
CA VAL A 240 15.65 24.03 -14.80
C VAL A 240 15.48 25.42 -14.20
N ARG A 241 15.02 26.35 -15.03
CA ARG A 241 14.78 27.75 -14.66
C ARG A 241 13.36 28.14 -14.97
N THR A 242 12.81 29.07 -14.22
CA THR A 242 11.49 29.65 -14.49
C THR A 242 11.61 30.92 -15.35
N ARG A 243 10.54 31.22 -16.07
CA ARG A 243 10.32 32.46 -16.78
C ARG A 243 8.90 32.92 -16.49
N LEU A 244 8.74 34.17 -16.08
CA LEU A 244 7.44 34.77 -15.85
C LEU A 244 6.97 35.49 -17.13
N ARG A 245 5.73 35.22 -17.53
CA ARG A 245 5.04 35.96 -18.61
C ARG A 245 3.84 36.70 -18.02
N PRO A 246 3.61 37.96 -18.37
CA PRO A 246 2.42 38.69 -17.93
C PRO A 246 1.15 37.94 -18.31
N SER A 247 0.20 37.88 -17.36
CA SER A 247 -1.12 37.29 -17.55
C SER A 247 -2.17 38.07 -16.76
N TYR A 248 -3.40 37.61 -16.75
CA TYR A 248 -4.48 38.20 -15.97
C TYR A 248 -5.26 37.11 -15.21
N PHE A 249 -5.35 37.35 -13.90
CA PHE A 249 -6.26 36.60 -13.02
C PHE A 249 -6.94 37.58 -12.08
N PRO A 250 -8.26 37.48 -11.81
CA PRO A 250 -8.98 38.49 -11.01
C PRO A 250 -8.48 38.57 -9.56
N PHE A 251 -7.88 37.54 -9.04
CA PHE A 251 -7.42 37.41 -7.64
C PHE A 251 -5.94 37.74 -7.45
N THR A 252 -5.19 38.08 -8.53
CA THR A 252 -3.78 38.49 -8.45
C THR A 252 -3.51 39.73 -9.31
N GLU A 253 -2.63 40.62 -8.84
CA GLU A 253 -2.15 41.78 -9.58
C GLU A 253 -0.77 42.25 -9.03
N PRO A 254 0.32 42.14 -9.83
CA PRO A 254 0.39 41.59 -11.17
C PRO A 254 0.20 40.06 -11.20
N SER A 255 -0.41 39.59 -12.30
CA SER A 255 -0.58 38.16 -12.58
C SER A 255 0.46 37.69 -13.59
N VAL A 256 0.91 36.47 -13.44
CA VAL A 256 1.90 35.83 -14.32
C VAL A 256 1.55 34.39 -14.63
N GLU A 257 1.84 33.98 -15.83
CA GLU A 257 2.04 32.59 -16.19
C GLU A 257 3.52 32.23 -16.04
N VAL A 258 3.78 31.02 -15.57
CA VAL A 258 5.14 30.55 -15.28
C VAL A 258 5.49 29.41 -16.20
N ASP A 259 6.49 29.67 -17.03
CA ASP A 259 7.11 28.65 -17.88
C ASP A 259 8.37 28.11 -17.21
N VAL A 260 8.65 26.82 -17.44
CA VAL A 260 9.94 26.21 -17.10
C VAL A 260 10.75 25.94 -18.36
N SER A 261 12.08 26.10 -18.27
CA SER A 261 12.95 25.66 -19.36
C SER A 261 12.78 24.18 -19.60
N CYS A 262 12.66 23.77 -20.86
CA CYS A 262 12.41 22.38 -21.19
C CYS A 262 13.56 21.48 -20.69
N PHE A 263 13.23 20.62 -19.74
CA PHE A 263 14.18 19.68 -19.12
C PHE A 263 14.63 18.57 -20.08
N GLU A 264 13.82 18.21 -21.09
CA GLU A 264 14.15 17.21 -22.09
C GLU A 264 15.26 17.70 -23.05
N CYS A 265 15.14 18.92 -23.56
CA CYS A 265 16.08 19.45 -24.56
C CYS A 265 17.03 20.52 -23.99
N GLY A 266 16.99 20.82 -22.71
CA GLY A 266 17.80 21.90 -22.11
C GLY A 266 17.54 23.28 -22.71
N GLY A 267 16.28 23.55 -23.15
CA GLY A 267 15.91 24.83 -23.75
C GLY A 267 16.21 24.99 -25.25
N LYS A 268 16.71 23.96 -25.91
CA LYS A 268 17.09 24.00 -27.35
C LYS A 268 15.89 23.91 -28.31
N GLY A 269 14.74 23.42 -27.82
CA GLY A 269 13.56 23.16 -28.63
C GLY A 269 13.43 21.69 -29.05
N CYS A 270 12.31 21.05 -28.70
CA CYS A 270 11.97 19.67 -29.05
C CYS A 270 10.46 19.51 -29.19
N GLY A 271 9.98 18.29 -29.51
CA GLY A 271 8.55 18.00 -29.65
C GLY A 271 7.76 18.29 -28.37
N LEU A 272 8.31 17.98 -27.19
CA LEU A 272 7.67 18.23 -25.90
C LEU A 272 7.37 19.72 -25.66
N CYS A 273 8.33 20.59 -25.91
CA CYS A 273 8.17 22.04 -25.77
C CYS A 273 7.67 22.73 -27.04
N LYS A 274 7.19 21.98 -28.03
CA LYS A 274 6.74 22.52 -29.34
C LYS A 274 7.79 23.46 -29.99
N HIS A 275 9.07 23.11 -29.87
CA HIS A 275 10.25 23.83 -30.36
C HIS A 275 10.51 25.22 -29.74
N THR A 276 9.79 25.59 -28.68
CA THR A 276 9.94 26.90 -28.00
C THR A 276 11.10 26.93 -26.99
N GLY A 277 11.53 25.76 -26.51
CA GLY A 277 12.46 25.63 -25.40
C GLY A 277 11.85 25.84 -24.01
N TRP A 278 10.54 26.16 -23.93
CA TRP A 278 9.82 26.48 -22.70
C TRP A 278 8.52 25.70 -22.61
N ILE A 279 8.10 25.36 -21.40
CA ILE A 279 6.87 24.62 -21.10
C ILE A 279 6.11 25.39 -20.03
N GLU A 280 4.88 25.80 -20.32
CA GLU A 280 3.99 26.39 -19.33
C GLU A 280 3.53 25.34 -18.32
N VAL A 281 3.64 25.67 -17.04
CA VAL A 281 3.34 24.73 -15.95
C VAL A 281 2.33 25.24 -14.94
N LEU A 282 2.26 26.55 -14.69
CA LEU A 282 1.39 27.11 -13.66
C LEU A 282 1.09 28.60 -13.87
N GLY A 283 0.07 29.09 -13.19
CA GLY A 283 -0.23 30.51 -13.06
C GLY A 283 -0.09 30.99 -11.62
N GLY A 284 0.18 32.28 -11.44
CA GLY A 284 0.32 32.87 -10.11
C GLY A 284 0.42 34.39 -10.17
N GLY A 285 0.80 35.02 -9.05
CA GLY A 285 0.98 36.44 -8.97
C GLY A 285 1.02 36.98 -7.55
N VAL A 286 1.02 38.28 -7.43
CA VAL A 286 0.82 38.96 -6.15
C VAL A 286 -0.67 38.99 -5.84
N VAL A 287 -1.05 38.63 -4.63
CA VAL A 287 -2.45 38.57 -4.21
C VAL A 287 -3.08 39.95 -4.33
N HIS A 288 -4.22 40.02 -5.00
CA HIS A 288 -4.92 41.31 -5.21
C HIS A 288 -5.33 41.91 -3.84
N PRO A 289 -5.13 43.22 -3.61
CA PRO A 289 -5.44 43.88 -2.33
C PRO A 289 -6.85 43.60 -1.82
N ARG A 290 -7.85 43.59 -2.72
CA ARG A 290 -9.27 43.26 -2.35
C ARG A 290 -9.45 41.86 -1.78
N VAL A 291 -8.65 40.91 -2.21
CA VAL A 291 -8.72 39.53 -1.64
C VAL A 291 -8.27 39.54 -0.18
N LEU A 292 -7.20 40.28 0.14
CA LEU A 292 -6.75 40.48 1.51
C LEU A 292 -7.79 41.23 2.34
N GLU A 293 -8.34 42.34 1.81
CA GLU A 293 -9.41 43.11 2.46
C GLU A 293 -10.64 42.25 2.76
N ASN A 294 -11.08 41.44 1.79
CA ASN A 294 -12.21 40.50 1.95
C ASN A 294 -11.98 39.45 3.07
N CYS A 295 -10.73 39.21 3.45
CA CYS A 295 -10.34 38.35 4.55
C CYS A 295 -9.95 39.08 5.83
N GLY A 296 -10.18 40.42 5.88
CA GLY A 296 -9.87 41.26 7.05
C GLY A 296 -8.36 41.46 7.29
N ILE A 297 -7.54 41.32 6.26
CA ILE A 297 -6.09 41.55 6.27
C ILE A 297 -5.81 42.91 5.64
N ASP A 298 -5.09 43.78 6.36
CA ASP A 298 -4.76 45.13 5.86
C ASP A 298 -3.69 45.07 4.76
N PRO A 299 -4.00 45.44 3.50
CA PRO A 299 -3.08 45.36 2.38
C PRO A 299 -2.00 46.46 2.41
N ASN A 300 -2.12 47.45 3.29
CA ASN A 300 -1.06 48.45 3.52
C ASN A 300 0.07 47.92 4.42
N VAL A 301 -0.20 46.86 5.17
CA VAL A 301 0.74 46.23 6.10
C VAL A 301 1.27 44.91 5.52
N TYR A 302 0.41 44.16 4.87
CA TYR A 302 0.71 42.82 4.35
C TYR A 302 0.56 42.75 2.85
N SER A 303 1.41 41.95 2.23
CA SER A 303 1.28 41.55 0.83
C SER A 303 1.35 40.03 0.74
N GLY A 304 0.95 39.49 -0.37
CA GLY A 304 0.99 38.04 -0.54
C GLY A 304 1.28 37.63 -1.98
N ILE A 305 1.67 36.40 -2.15
CA ILE A 305 1.80 35.70 -3.44
C ILE A 305 0.98 34.44 -3.43
N ALA A 306 0.36 34.13 -4.57
CA ALA A 306 -0.37 32.91 -4.78
C ALA A 306 0.01 32.29 -6.13
N PHE A 307 -0.10 30.95 -6.21
CA PHE A 307 0.13 30.19 -7.43
C PHE A 307 -0.76 28.95 -7.45
N GLY A 308 -1.09 28.47 -8.65
CA GLY A 308 -1.90 27.26 -8.83
C GLY A 308 -1.31 26.33 -9.89
N ILE A 309 -1.15 25.07 -9.54
CA ILE A 309 -0.51 24.02 -10.34
C ILE A 309 -1.51 22.89 -10.59
N GLY A 310 -1.71 22.50 -11.85
CA GLY A 310 -2.41 21.27 -12.21
C GLY A 310 -1.52 20.04 -11.97
N ILE A 311 -1.94 19.13 -11.07
CA ILE A 311 -1.15 17.95 -10.71
C ILE A 311 -1.02 16.99 -11.90
N GLU A 312 -2.07 16.84 -12.70
CA GLU A 312 -2.04 16.06 -13.95
C GLU A 312 -0.98 16.59 -14.92
N ARG A 313 -0.91 17.92 -15.07
CA ARG A 313 0.07 18.54 -15.97
C ARG A 313 1.49 18.20 -15.58
N ILE A 314 1.82 18.29 -14.29
CA ILE A 314 3.13 17.92 -13.77
C ILE A 314 3.38 16.41 -13.94
N THR A 315 2.39 15.57 -13.63
CA THR A 315 2.49 14.11 -13.77
C THR A 315 2.74 13.70 -15.22
N MET A 316 1.98 14.29 -16.15
CA MET A 316 2.16 14.04 -17.58
C MET A 316 3.54 14.44 -18.07
N LEU A 317 4.04 15.60 -17.64
CA LEU A 317 5.38 16.09 -17.99
C LEU A 317 6.46 15.17 -17.41
N LYS A 318 6.33 14.78 -16.13
CA LYS A 318 7.35 13.99 -15.43
C LYS A 318 7.49 12.57 -16.00
N TYR A 319 6.38 11.95 -16.38
CA TYR A 319 6.35 10.57 -16.86
C TYR A 319 6.20 10.44 -18.39
N GLY A 320 6.19 11.55 -19.12
CA GLY A 320 6.03 11.53 -20.58
C GLY A 320 4.66 11.03 -21.04
N ILE A 321 3.61 11.23 -20.23
CA ILE A 321 2.24 10.82 -20.55
C ILE A 321 1.63 11.88 -21.48
N ASN A 322 1.12 11.47 -22.62
CA ASN A 322 0.59 12.37 -23.65
C ASN A 322 -0.94 12.46 -23.70
N ASN A 323 -1.64 11.64 -22.91
CA ASN A 323 -3.10 11.64 -22.80
C ASN A 323 -3.52 11.61 -21.34
N ILE A 324 -4.28 12.63 -20.91
CA ILE A 324 -4.80 12.76 -19.54
C ILE A 324 -5.75 11.61 -19.18
N GLY A 325 -6.49 11.06 -20.12
CA GLY A 325 -7.43 9.95 -19.92
C GLY A 325 -6.79 8.72 -19.30
N LEU A 326 -5.52 8.43 -19.64
CA LEU A 326 -4.76 7.30 -19.06
C LEU A 326 -4.65 7.36 -17.53
N LEU A 327 -4.71 8.56 -16.95
CA LEU A 327 -4.69 8.77 -15.50
C LEU A 327 -6.02 8.41 -14.83
N PHE A 328 -7.12 8.28 -15.59
CA PHE A 328 -8.47 8.06 -15.08
C PHE A 328 -9.12 6.75 -15.56
N GLU A 329 -8.59 6.12 -16.62
CA GLU A 329 -9.12 4.87 -17.19
C GLU A 329 -8.92 3.65 -16.28
N ASN A 330 -8.07 3.77 -15.28
CA ASN A 330 -7.77 2.71 -14.29
C ASN A 330 -7.21 1.41 -14.93
N ASP A 331 -6.49 1.53 -16.05
CA ASP A 331 -5.81 0.38 -16.67
C ASP A 331 -4.68 -0.12 -15.77
N VAL A 332 -4.83 -1.36 -15.31
CA VAL A 332 -3.85 -2.00 -14.40
C VAL A 332 -2.46 -2.13 -15.06
N ASN A 333 -2.38 -2.33 -16.37
CA ASN A 333 -1.08 -2.45 -17.06
C ASN A 333 -0.37 -1.09 -17.16
N PHE A 334 -1.15 -0.01 -17.34
CA PHE A 334 -0.62 1.34 -17.25
C PHE A 334 -0.13 1.64 -15.82
N LEU A 335 -0.96 1.41 -14.81
CA LEU A 335 -0.64 1.72 -13.41
C LEU A 335 0.55 0.91 -12.86
N LYS A 336 0.77 -0.32 -13.32
CA LYS A 336 1.92 -1.15 -12.92
C LYS A 336 3.28 -0.60 -13.36
N GLN A 337 3.33 0.36 -14.27
CA GLN A 337 4.58 0.98 -14.74
C GLN A 337 5.16 1.95 -13.70
N PHE A 338 4.33 2.48 -12.81
CA PHE A 338 4.74 3.43 -11.77
C PHE A 338 5.10 2.65 -10.50
N ARG A 339 6.38 2.46 -10.29
CA ARG A 339 6.94 1.82 -9.08
C ARG A 339 7.80 2.86 -8.36
N GLU A 340 7.71 2.82 -7.04
CA GLU A 340 8.68 3.53 -6.20
C GLU A 340 10.05 2.86 -6.28
#